data_3315164b2105e4fadc9779b5efa9fccb
#
_entry.id   3315164b2105e4fadc9779b5efa9fccb
#
_cell.length_a   1.000
_cell.length_b   1.000
_cell.length_c   1.000
_cell.angle_alpha   90.00
_cell.angle_beta   90.00
_cell.angle_gamma   90.00
#
_symmetry.space_group_name_H-M   'P 1'
#
loop_
_entity.id
_entity.type
_entity.pdbx_description
1 polymer ?
#
loop_
_entity_poly.entity_id
_entity_poly.type
_entity_poly.pdbx_seq_one_letter_code
_entity_poly.pdbx_strand_id
1 'polypeptide(L)'
;MITQTIHEINNPFDVYVKHLGHGLAIFLIAGSVTSNPQFIVRRYHTGEMRTVDQNDLLMYGNPSAGENLSPEIPENWKNDKTT
;
A
#
# COMPACT_ATOMS: atom_id res chain seq x y z
N MET A 1 -25.37 -7.57 5.86
CA MET A 1 -24.74 -7.09 4.62
C MET A 1 -23.44 -6.36 4.97
N ILE A 2 -22.39 -6.66 4.24
CA ILE A 2 -21.12 -5.98 4.45
C ILE A 2 -21.04 -4.84 3.46
N THR A 3 -20.77 -3.66 3.97
CA THR A 3 -20.64 -2.47 3.15
C THR A 3 -19.18 -2.03 3.15
N GLN A 4 -18.62 -1.86 1.99
CA GLN A 4 -17.29 -1.31 1.84
C GLN A 4 -17.39 0.07 1.26
N THR A 5 -16.49 0.93 1.71
CA THR A 5 -16.42 2.30 1.23
C THR A 5 -15.04 2.51 0.62
N ILE A 6 -15.00 3.07 -0.58
CA ILE A 6 -13.74 3.37 -1.26
C ILE A 6 -13.52 4.87 -1.17
N HIS A 7 -12.36 5.24 -0.64
CA HIS A 7 -12.01 6.63 -0.49
C HIS A 7 -10.79 6.95 -1.34
N GLU A 8 -10.89 7.99 -2.11
CA GLU A 8 -9.75 8.47 -2.87
C GLU A 8 -8.77 9.15 -1.92
N ILE A 9 -7.49 8.81 -2.06
CA ILE A 9 -6.45 9.43 -1.25
C ILE A 9 -6.05 10.73 -1.92
N ASN A 10 -6.28 11.85 -1.24
CA ASN A 10 -6.00 13.15 -1.82
C ASN A 10 -4.52 13.33 -2.13
N ASN A 11 -3.67 12.82 -1.27
CA ASN A 11 -2.23 12.92 -1.47
C ASN A 11 -1.68 11.51 -1.47
N PRO A 12 -1.67 10.82 -2.62
CA PRO A 12 -1.16 9.47 -2.70
C PRO A 12 0.25 9.38 -2.14
N PHE A 13 0.57 8.27 -1.51
CA PHE A 13 1.85 8.13 -0.85
C PHE A 13 2.53 6.84 -1.26
N ASP A 14 3.86 6.85 -1.17
CA ASP A 14 4.67 5.70 -1.55
C ASP A 14 4.54 4.60 -0.51
N VAL A 15 4.49 3.36 -1.00
CA VAL A 15 4.43 2.18 -0.15
C VAL A 15 5.34 1.11 -0.73
N TYR A 16 5.70 0.16 0.12
CA TYR A 16 6.37 -1.06 -0.30
C TYR A 16 5.42 -2.21 -0.03
N VAL A 17 5.10 -2.96 -1.07
CA VAL A 17 4.15 -4.06 -0.97
C VAL A 17 4.93 -5.35 -0.83
N LYS A 18 4.51 -6.17 0.12
CA LYS A 18 5.15 -7.45 0.39
C LYS A 18 5.27 -8.28 -0.88
N HIS A 19 6.49 -8.64 -1.22
CA HIS A 19 6.86 -9.45 -2.39
C HIS A 19 6.62 -8.78 -3.74
N LEU A 20 6.06 -7.56 -3.77
CA LEU A 20 5.74 -6.91 -5.04
C LEU A 20 6.55 -5.65 -5.31
N GLY A 21 7.11 -5.06 -4.26
CA GLY A 21 7.95 -3.90 -4.44
C GLY A 21 7.23 -2.58 -4.24
N HIS A 22 7.80 -1.53 -4.78
CA HIS A 22 7.32 -0.18 -4.55
C HIS A 22 6.09 0.14 -5.37
N GLY A 23 5.23 0.96 -4.82
CA GLY A 23 4.05 1.43 -5.50
C GLY A 23 3.49 2.69 -4.86
N LEU A 24 2.38 3.15 -5.42
CA LEU A 24 1.71 4.36 -4.98
C LEU A 24 0.31 3.98 -4.50
N ALA A 25 0.01 4.27 -3.24
CA ALA A 25 -1.32 4.01 -2.70
C ALA A 25 -2.25 5.12 -3.14
N ILE A 26 -3.32 4.76 -3.83
CA ILE A 26 -4.22 5.72 -4.47
C ILE A 26 -5.58 5.74 -3.80
N PHE A 27 -6.10 4.58 -3.43
CA PHE A 27 -7.42 4.47 -2.81
C PHE A 27 -7.34 3.67 -1.54
N LEU A 28 -8.20 4.00 -0.60
CA LEU A 28 -8.37 3.26 0.64
C LEU A 28 -9.74 2.58 0.61
N ILE A 29 -9.76 1.30 0.87
CA ILE A 29 -11.00 0.56 1.01
C ILE A 29 -11.21 0.28 2.49
N ALA A 30 -12.21 0.91 3.06
CA ALA A 30 -12.56 0.70 4.45
C ALA A 30 -13.60 -0.40 4.52
N GLY A 31 -13.28 -1.46 5.26
CA GLY A 31 -14.18 -2.58 5.39
C GLY A 31 -15.06 -2.49 6.61
N SER A 32 -15.58 -3.63 7.02
CA SER A 32 -16.39 -3.70 8.23
C SER A 32 -15.47 -3.61 9.45
N VAL A 33 -16.09 -3.58 10.63
CA VAL A 33 -15.32 -3.51 11.88
C VAL A 33 -14.44 -4.74 12.09
N THR A 34 -14.71 -5.83 11.40
CA THR A 34 -13.93 -7.05 11.54
C THR A 34 -12.91 -7.23 10.45
N SER A 35 -12.84 -6.30 9.50
CA SER A 35 -11.93 -6.38 8.37
C SER A 35 -10.88 -5.30 8.46
N ASN A 36 -9.65 -5.65 8.10
CA ASN A 36 -8.59 -4.66 7.99
C ASN A 36 -8.84 -3.76 6.80
N PRO A 37 -8.43 -2.51 6.87
CA PRO A 37 -8.42 -1.66 5.68
C PRO A 37 -7.54 -2.25 4.61
N GLN A 38 -7.90 -2.01 3.37
CA GLN A 38 -7.12 -2.41 2.21
C GLN A 38 -6.82 -1.18 1.38
N PHE A 39 -5.76 -1.26 0.61
CA PHE A 39 -5.35 -0.16 -0.24
C PHE A 39 -5.28 -0.63 -1.67
N ILE A 40 -5.67 0.24 -2.59
CA ILE A 40 -5.43 -0.01 -4.01
C ILE A 40 -4.12 0.68 -4.35
N VAL A 41 -3.15 -0.11 -4.78
CA VAL A 41 -1.79 0.34 -5.03
C VAL A 41 -1.47 0.17 -6.50
N ARG A 42 -0.90 1.21 -7.10
CA ARG A 42 -0.38 1.13 -8.45
C ARG A 42 1.09 0.83 -8.36
N ARG A 43 1.50 -0.30 -8.91
CA ARG A 43 2.90 -0.71 -8.87
C ARG A 43 3.72 0.13 -9.84
N TYR A 44 4.83 0.66 -9.36
CA TYR A 44 5.66 1.53 -10.20
C TYR A 44 6.25 0.79 -11.38
N HIS A 45 6.73 -0.43 -11.13
CA HIS A 45 7.45 -1.16 -12.15
C HIS A 45 6.57 -1.57 -13.32
N THR A 46 5.36 -1.99 -13.02
CA THR A 46 4.46 -2.55 -14.05
C THR A 46 3.26 -1.68 -14.35
N GLY A 47 2.95 -0.74 -13.46
CA GLY A 47 1.72 0.02 -13.58
C GLY A 47 0.48 -0.75 -13.18
N GLU A 48 0.66 -1.96 -12.69
CA GLU A 48 -0.44 -2.82 -12.31
C GLU A 48 -1.14 -2.29 -11.05
N MET A 49 -2.46 -2.37 -11.03
CA MET A 49 -3.25 -1.99 -9.87
C MET A 49 -3.54 -3.23 -9.05
N ARG A 50 -3.29 -3.14 -7.75
CA ARG A 50 -3.50 -4.26 -6.83
C ARG A 50 -4.21 -3.79 -5.59
N THR A 51 -5.09 -4.64 -5.07
CA THR A 51 -5.69 -4.44 -3.75
C THR A 51 -4.83 -5.16 -2.73
N VAL A 52 -4.35 -4.44 -1.73
CA VAL A 52 -3.38 -4.95 -0.77
C VAL A 52 -3.88 -4.68 0.63
N ASP A 53 -3.81 -5.71 1.50
CA ASP A 53 -4.17 -5.57 2.90
C ASP A 53 -3.13 -4.69 3.60
N GLN A 54 -3.58 -3.90 4.58
CA GLN A 54 -2.69 -2.99 5.28
C GLN A 54 -1.50 -3.71 5.93
N ASN A 55 -1.67 -4.97 6.29
CA ASN A 55 -0.59 -5.73 6.92
C ASN A 55 0.50 -6.15 5.94
N ASP A 56 0.25 -5.99 4.66
CA ASP A 56 1.19 -6.41 3.64
C ASP A 56 1.87 -5.24 2.97
N LEU A 57 1.79 -4.05 3.57
CA LEU A 57 2.52 -2.92 3.02
C LEU A 57 3.16 -2.09 4.11
N LEU A 58 4.25 -1.43 3.73
CA LEU A 58 4.95 -0.46 4.55
C LEU A 58 4.77 0.90 3.92
N MET A 59 4.40 1.86 4.74
CA MET A 59 4.13 3.21 4.29
C MET A 59 5.41 4.02 4.41
N TYR A 60 5.82 4.65 3.32
CA TYR A 60 6.83 5.69 3.39
C TYR A 60 6.14 6.97 3.82
N GLY A 61 6.83 7.93 4.27
CA GLY A 61 6.19 9.12 4.78
C GLY A 61 5.33 9.84 3.76
N ASN A 62 4.59 10.82 4.22
CA ASN A 62 3.78 11.67 3.37
C ASN A 62 4.52 12.99 3.19
N PRO A 63 5.15 13.23 2.04
CA PRO A 63 5.89 14.45 1.84
C PRO A 63 5.04 15.70 1.96
N SER A 64 3.75 15.59 1.61
CA SER A 64 2.86 16.74 1.72
C SER A 64 2.65 17.15 3.16
N ALA A 65 2.76 16.22 4.09
CA ALA A 65 2.64 16.50 5.52
C ALA A 65 3.98 16.73 6.18
N GLY A 66 5.06 16.76 5.42
CA GLY A 66 6.38 16.95 5.96
C GLY A 66 7.01 15.72 6.56
N GLU A 67 6.37 14.57 6.38
CA GLU A 67 6.93 13.31 6.87
C GLU A 67 7.90 12.73 5.86
N ASN A 68 8.94 12.13 6.38
CA ASN A 68 9.94 11.51 5.53
C ASN A 68 10.41 10.23 6.21
N LEU A 69 9.64 9.17 5.99
CA LEU A 69 9.93 7.89 6.61
C LEU A 69 10.70 7.02 5.65
N SER A 70 11.58 6.23 6.19
CA SER A 70 12.33 5.24 5.42
C SER A 70 12.28 3.93 6.19
N PRO A 71 11.16 3.22 6.12
CA PRO A 71 11.04 2.00 6.88
C PRO A 71 12.03 0.95 6.39
N GLU A 72 12.51 0.15 7.34
CA GLU A 72 13.35 -0.97 6.99
C GLU A 72 12.47 -2.08 6.45
N ILE A 73 12.78 -2.53 5.25
CA ILE A 73 11.96 -3.55 4.60
C ILE A 73 12.44 -4.92 5.07
N PRO A 74 11.54 -5.73 5.64
CA PRO A 74 11.93 -7.07 6.07
C PRO A 74 12.49 -7.88 4.91
N GLU A 75 13.49 -8.67 5.20
CA GLU A 75 14.17 -9.41 4.16
C GLU A 75 13.23 -10.36 3.44
N ASN A 76 12.29 -10.95 4.18
CA ASN A 76 11.36 -11.89 3.58
C ASN A 76 10.26 -11.22 2.77
N TRP A 77 10.21 -9.90 2.76
CA TRP A 77 9.27 -9.15 1.93
C TRP A 77 9.84 -8.87 0.56
N LYS A 78 11.14 -8.89 0.43
CA LYS A 78 11.78 -8.57 -0.84
C LYS A 78 11.55 -9.71 -1.81
N ASN A 79 11.31 -9.35 -3.06
CA ASN A 79 11.12 -10.35 -4.09
C ASN A 79 12.47 -10.78 -4.58
N ASP A 80 12.93 -11.90 -4.11
CA ASP A 80 14.22 -12.42 -4.49
C ASP A 80 14.11 -13.46 -5.59
N LYS A 81 12.96 -13.63 -6.05
CA LYS A 81 12.86 -14.55 -7.08
C LYS A 81 13.23 -13.93 -8.25
N THR A 82 13.47 -13.54 -8.33
CA THR A 82 13.74 -13.05 -9.15
C THR A 82 13.75 -13.27 -10.11
N THR A 83 13.45 -13.34 -10.05
CA THR A 83 13.28 -13.67 -10.57
C THR A 83 13.02 -13.53 -11.21
#